data_828811a0b6a96593ea0468ffa06d5ea0
#
_entry.id   828811a0b6a96593ea0468ffa06d5ea0
#
_cell.length_a   1.000
_cell.length_b   1.000
_cell.length_c   1.000
_cell.angle_alpha   90.00
_cell.angle_beta   90.00
_cell.angle_gamma   90.00
#
_symmetry.space_group_name_H-M   'P 1'
#
loop_
_entity.id
_entity.type
_entity.pdbx_description
1 polymer ?
#
loop_
_entity_poly.entity_id
_entity_poly.type
_entity_poly.pdbx_seq_one_letter_code
_entity_poly.pdbx_strand_id
1 'polypeptide(L)'
;AIDEAEDRERFDELLERCNIPRAPGRTVFNLDEALAAAEEIGLPVLMRPSYVLGGQNMIVAYNKADIIEYMGVITEHVDMDHPVLLDKYIMGTECEVDAICDGENFLIPGIMEQVERTGVHSGDSICVYPAQHLTQDEIDTMVDYTGRFARELHVTGLVNVQYAVSHGRVYVIEVNPRSSRTVPYISKVTGVPMVDMAVRCCLGEKLTDMGYGTGLHPNAPYVAVKVPVFSFEKLHAVDTQFGPEMKSTGEVLGIAPNYHDALLKGLIGAGYTFKTPGPGSCCIFTVKDSDKPCLLYTSPSPRDVDESRM
;
A
#
# COMPACT_ATOMS: atom_id res chain seq x y z
N ALA A 1 3.28 -7.14 21.20
CA ALA A 1 3.47 -6.59 19.83
C ALA A 1 2.21 -6.70 18.97
N ILE A 2 1.67 -7.93 18.76
CA ILE A 2 0.49 -8.12 17.89
C ILE A 2 -0.72 -7.35 18.42
N ASP A 3 -1.10 -7.53 19.68
CA ASP A 3 -2.23 -6.82 20.29
C ASP A 3 -2.06 -5.28 20.27
N GLU A 4 -0.83 -4.79 20.39
CA GLU A 4 -0.52 -3.35 20.34
C GLU A 4 -0.60 -2.77 18.92
N ALA A 5 -0.34 -3.59 17.92
CA ALA A 5 -0.39 -3.16 16.52
C ALA A 5 -1.80 -3.29 15.91
N GLU A 6 -2.61 -4.26 16.36
CA GLU A 6 -3.94 -4.56 15.78
C GLU A 6 -5.09 -3.88 16.52
N ASP A 7 -4.95 -3.63 17.83
CA ASP A 7 -5.94 -2.89 18.61
C ASP A 7 -5.81 -1.38 18.37
N ARG A 8 -6.92 -0.71 18.04
CA ARG A 8 -6.90 0.70 17.65
C ARG A 8 -6.36 1.63 18.75
N GLU A 9 -6.83 1.47 19.98
CA GLU A 9 -6.45 2.36 21.08
C GLU A 9 -4.96 2.17 21.42
N ARG A 10 -4.52 0.92 21.48
CA ARG A 10 -3.12 0.56 21.71
C ARG A 10 -2.20 1.00 20.58
N PHE A 11 -2.68 0.95 19.34
CA PHE A 11 -1.93 1.44 18.19
C PHE A 11 -1.79 2.96 18.23
N ASP A 12 -2.83 3.69 18.61
CA ASP A 12 -2.76 5.12 18.81
C ASP A 12 -1.75 5.50 19.92
N GLU A 13 -1.77 4.78 21.05
CA GLU A 13 -0.78 4.92 22.12
C GLU A 13 0.65 4.58 21.64
N LEU A 14 0.82 3.56 20.82
CA LEU A 14 2.10 3.19 20.21
C LEU A 14 2.63 4.33 19.34
N LEU A 15 1.79 4.93 18.49
CA LEU A 15 2.18 6.07 17.66
C LEU A 15 2.62 7.28 18.51
N GLU A 16 1.90 7.55 19.62
CA GLU A 16 2.26 8.62 20.55
C GLU A 16 3.61 8.33 21.23
N ARG A 17 3.83 7.12 21.76
CA ARG A 17 5.13 6.72 22.36
C ARG A 17 6.27 6.82 21.36
N CYS A 18 6.00 6.44 20.10
CA CYS A 18 6.97 6.55 19.02
C CYS A 18 7.13 8.00 18.50
N ASN A 19 6.32 8.96 18.95
CA ASN A 19 6.27 10.32 18.40
C ASN A 19 6.10 10.32 16.88
N ILE A 20 5.15 9.51 16.38
CA ILE A 20 4.79 9.37 14.96
C ILE A 20 3.40 9.98 14.75
N PRO A 21 3.24 10.91 13.78
CA PRO A 21 1.95 11.51 13.51
C PRO A 21 0.97 10.49 12.93
N ARG A 22 -0.25 10.48 13.46
CA ARG A 22 -1.35 9.67 12.91
C ARG A 22 -2.28 10.49 12.02
N ALA A 23 -3.02 9.82 11.16
CA ALA A 23 -4.16 10.41 10.48
C ALA A 23 -5.27 10.69 11.51
N PRO A 24 -5.98 11.83 11.41
CA PRO A 24 -7.15 12.10 12.26
C PRO A 24 -8.19 11.00 12.09
N GLY A 25 -8.75 10.53 13.20
CA GLY A 25 -9.77 9.48 13.17
C GLY A 25 -10.65 9.50 14.42
N ARG A 26 -11.81 8.88 14.31
CA ARG A 26 -12.82 8.75 15.38
C ARG A 26 -13.44 7.36 15.34
N THR A 27 -13.79 6.88 16.52
CA THR A 27 -14.66 5.72 16.69
C THR A 27 -16.10 6.22 16.86
N VAL A 28 -17.03 5.67 16.09
CA VAL A 28 -18.43 6.09 16.07
C VAL A 28 -19.35 4.88 16.19
N PHE A 29 -20.50 5.06 16.85
CA PHE A 29 -21.45 4.00 17.16
C PHE A 29 -22.78 4.15 16.42
N ASN A 30 -23.06 5.31 15.84
CA ASN A 30 -24.29 5.61 15.13
C ASN A 30 -24.08 6.61 14.00
N LEU A 31 -25.12 6.81 13.20
CA LEU A 31 -25.09 7.70 12.04
C LEU A 31 -24.80 9.16 12.40
N ASP A 32 -25.40 9.66 13.47
CA ASP A 32 -25.24 11.07 13.86
C ASP A 32 -23.79 11.35 14.28
N GLU A 33 -23.17 10.44 15.03
CA GLU A 33 -21.77 10.51 15.39
C GLU A 33 -20.86 10.41 14.14
N ALA A 34 -21.19 9.54 13.17
CA ALA A 34 -20.43 9.38 11.95
C ALA A 34 -20.45 10.66 11.09
N LEU A 35 -21.62 11.30 10.95
CA LEU A 35 -21.74 12.56 10.23
C LEU A 35 -21.00 13.71 10.92
N ALA A 36 -21.08 13.80 12.25
CA ALA A 36 -20.37 14.80 13.03
C ALA A 36 -18.84 14.60 12.94
N ALA A 37 -18.37 13.36 13.06
CA ALA A 37 -16.95 13.01 12.90
C ALA A 37 -16.43 13.35 11.50
N ALA A 38 -17.21 13.06 10.45
CA ALA A 38 -16.84 13.40 9.08
C ALA A 38 -16.77 14.91 8.83
N GLU A 39 -17.59 15.70 9.49
CA GLU A 39 -17.49 17.18 9.44
C GLU A 39 -16.23 17.69 10.14
N GLU A 40 -15.85 17.10 11.28
CA GLU A 40 -14.64 17.47 12.02
C GLU A 40 -13.36 17.07 11.26
N ILE A 41 -13.29 15.82 10.77
CA ILE A 41 -12.13 15.26 10.09
C ILE A 41 -11.98 15.83 8.67
N GLY A 42 -13.10 16.14 8.04
CA GLY A 42 -13.17 16.55 6.63
C GLY A 42 -13.14 15.36 5.67
N LEU A 43 -13.99 15.41 4.64
CA LEU A 43 -14.07 14.39 3.58
C LEU A 43 -12.82 14.46 2.65
N PRO A 44 -12.47 13.34 2.00
CA PRO A 44 -13.00 12.00 2.15
C PRO A 44 -12.54 11.32 3.44
N VAL A 45 -13.34 10.33 3.90
CA VAL A 45 -13.01 9.51 5.06
C VAL A 45 -13.07 8.03 4.72
N LEU A 46 -12.20 7.24 5.36
CA LEU A 46 -12.21 5.79 5.30
C LEU A 46 -13.09 5.28 6.46
N MET A 47 -14.06 4.44 6.14
CA MET A 47 -14.95 3.82 7.13
C MET A 47 -14.69 2.32 7.15
N ARG A 48 -14.54 1.77 8.37
CA ARG A 48 -14.32 0.32 8.57
C ARG A 48 -14.96 -0.15 9.87
N PRO A 49 -15.56 -1.35 9.92
CA PRO A 49 -15.99 -1.97 11.16
C PRO A 49 -14.78 -2.35 12.03
N SER A 50 -14.93 -2.34 13.35
CA SER A 50 -13.80 -2.53 14.29
C SER A 50 -13.22 -3.95 14.32
N TYR A 51 -13.91 -4.96 13.81
CA TYR A 51 -13.47 -6.36 13.88
C TYR A 51 -13.53 -7.05 12.53
N VAL A 52 -12.85 -6.48 11.52
CA VAL A 52 -12.85 -7.03 10.16
C VAL A 52 -11.45 -7.41 9.74
N LEU A 53 -11.29 -8.65 9.26
CA LEU A 53 -10.05 -9.16 8.68
C LEU A 53 -10.02 -8.91 7.17
N GLY A 54 -8.86 -8.47 6.65
CA GLY A 54 -8.60 -8.42 5.20
C GLY A 54 -9.36 -7.34 4.43
N GLY A 55 -9.73 -6.23 5.07
CA GLY A 55 -10.36 -5.08 4.39
C GLY A 55 -11.80 -5.27 3.96
N GLN A 56 -12.47 -6.34 4.40
CA GLN A 56 -13.89 -6.57 4.11
C GLN A 56 -14.75 -5.44 4.67
N ASN A 57 -15.79 -5.05 3.92
CA ASN A 57 -16.73 -4.00 4.33
C ASN A 57 -16.07 -2.63 4.66
N MET A 58 -14.90 -2.34 4.08
CA MET A 58 -14.30 -1.01 4.13
C MET A 58 -14.74 -0.19 2.93
N ILE A 59 -15.04 1.08 3.15
CA ILE A 59 -15.34 2.03 2.05
C ILE A 59 -14.62 3.35 2.24
N VAL A 60 -14.40 4.05 1.14
CA VAL A 60 -14.01 5.46 1.15
C VAL A 60 -15.26 6.30 0.85
N ALA A 61 -15.71 7.07 1.84
CA ALA A 61 -16.84 7.97 1.70
C ALA A 61 -16.38 9.35 1.26
N TYR A 62 -16.83 9.79 0.10
CA TYR A 62 -16.48 11.09 -0.49
C TYR A 62 -17.49 12.17 -0.16
N ASN A 63 -18.69 11.78 0.27
CA ASN A 63 -19.79 12.69 0.62
C ASN A 63 -20.67 12.09 1.73
N LYS A 64 -21.62 12.90 2.24
CA LYS A 64 -22.52 12.47 3.32
C LYS A 64 -23.46 11.32 2.91
N ALA A 65 -23.85 11.23 1.64
CA ALA A 65 -24.72 10.16 1.17
C ALA A 65 -24.03 8.79 1.26
N ASP A 66 -22.73 8.72 0.94
CA ASP A 66 -21.94 7.50 1.08
C ASP A 66 -21.91 7.02 2.54
N ILE A 67 -21.79 7.95 3.50
CA ILE A 67 -21.78 7.64 4.94
C ILE A 67 -23.16 7.08 5.38
N ILE A 68 -24.24 7.71 4.93
CA ILE A 68 -25.62 7.29 5.27
C ILE A 68 -25.89 5.89 4.73
N GLU A 69 -25.54 5.64 3.47
CA GLU A 69 -25.71 4.33 2.84
C GLU A 69 -24.90 3.25 3.58
N TYR A 70 -23.63 3.51 3.85
CA TYR A 70 -22.77 2.57 4.54
C TYR A 70 -23.22 2.24 5.96
N MET A 71 -23.57 3.27 6.76
CA MET A 71 -24.06 3.06 8.11
C MET A 71 -25.40 2.30 8.10
N GLY A 72 -26.25 2.50 7.09
CA GLY A 72 -27.47 1.72 6.89
C GLY A 72 -27.20 0.23 6.66
N VAL A 73 -26.24 -0.11 5.77
CA VAL A 73 -25.85 -1.48 5.48
C VAL A 73 -25.22 -2.16 6.72
N ILE A 74 -24.36 -1.45 7.45
CA ILE A 74 -23.71 -2.00 8.66
C ILE A 74 -24.74 -2.27 9.75
N THR A 75 -25.68 -1.35 10.00
CA THR A 75 -26.70 -1.52 11.05
C THR A 75 -27.68 -2.67 10.76
N GLU A 76 -27.84 -3.07 9.50
CA GLU A 76 -28.65 -4.23 9.12
C GLU A 76 -27.95 -5.58 9.30
N HIS A 77 -26.61 -5.61 9.25
CA HIS A 77 -25.81 -6.85 9.17
C HIS A 77 -24.85 -7.07 10.34
N VAL A 78 -24.59 -6.06 11.15
CA VAL A 78 -23.66 -6.11 12.28
C VAL A 78 -24.38 -5.67 13.55
N ASP A 79 -24.21 -6.43 14.62
CA ASP A 79 -24.77 -6.09 15.93
C ASP A 79 -24.28 -4.70 16.37
N MET A 80 -25.19 -3.84 16.83
CA MET A 80 -24.93 -2.44 17.19
C MET A 80 -23.89 -2.25 18.32
N ASP A 81 -23.38 -3.34 18.90
CA ASP A 81 -22.33 -3.33 19.92
C ASP A 81 -20.93 -3.14 19.35
N HIS A 82 -20.78 -3.09 18.00
CA HIS A 82 -19.47 -2.96 17.36
C HIS A 82 -19.32 -1.56 16.75
N PRO A 83 -18.31 -0.80 17.20
CA PRO A 83 -18.05 0.53 16.66
C PRO A 83 -17.54 0.50 15.24
N VAL A 84 -17.82 1.57 14.50
CA VAL A 84 -17.23 1.87 13.18
C VAL A 84 -16.07 2.84 13.38
N LEU A 85 -14.93 2.53 12.78
CA LEU A 85 -13.77 3.43 12.73
C LEU A 85 -13.89 4.34 11.50
N LEU A 86 -13.72 5.62 11.73
CA LEU A 86 -13.79 6.66 10.72
C LEU A 86 -12.49 7.43 10.74
N ASP A 87 -11.68 7.22 9.71
CA ASP A 87 -10.34 7.81 9.60
C ASP A 87 -10.28 8.78 8.43
N LYS A 88 -9.45 9.82 8.53
CA LYS A 88 -9.12 10.66 7.37
C LYS A 88 -8.52 9.79 6.27
N TYR A 89 -9.16 9.78 5.11
CA TYR A 89 -8.59 9.13 3.95
C TYR A 89 -7.44 9.96 3.40
N ILE A 90 -6.24 9.40 3.45
CA ILE A 90 -5.02 10.04 2.95
C ILE A 90 -4.85 9.69 1.48
N MET A 91 -5.13 10.66 0.61
CA MET A 91 -4.84 10.52 -0.82
C MET A 91 -3.35 10.78 -1.06
N GLY A 92 -2.64 9.76 -1.51
CA GLY A 92 -1.20 9.84 -1.73
C GLY A 92 -0.65 8.58 -2.37
N THR A 93 0.65 8.41 -2.28
CA THR A 93 1.37 7.21 -2.71
C THR A 93 1.51 6.26 -1.54
N GLU A 94 1.04 5.02 -1.69
CA GLU A 94 1.31 3.99 -0.69
C GLU A 94 2.71 3.42 -0.86
N CYS A 95 3.34 3.16 0.28
CA CYS A 95 4.65 2.53 0.34
C CYS A 95 4.63 1.41 1.36
N GLU A 96 5.41 0.38 1.10
CA GLU A 96 5.49 -0.79 1.96
C GLU A 96 6.95 -1.07 2.32
N VAL A 97 7.18 -1.36 3.59
CA VAL A 97 8.49 -1.68 4.16
C VAL A 97 8.38 -3.00 4.92
N ASP A 98 9.18 -3.97 4.52
CA ASP A 98 9.42 -5.17 5.30
C ASP A 98 10.80 -5.06 5.97
N ALA A 99 10.86 -5.28 7.28
CA ALA A 99 12.10 -5.24 8.02
C ALA A 99 12.35 -6.53 8.80
N ILE A 100 13.64 -6.85 8.99
CA ILE A 100 14.11 -7.91 9.86
C ILE A 100 14.64 -7.26 11.14
N CYS A 101 14.32 -7.80 12.29
CA CYS A 101 14.69 -7.26 13.60
C CYS A 101 15.29 -8.32 14.51
N ASP A 102 16.28 -7.94 15.31
CA ASP A 102 16.95 -8.82 16.30
C ASP A 102 16.68 -8.41 17.75
N GLY A 103 15.66 -7.54 17.96
CA GLY A 103 15.30 -6.95 19.25
C GLY A 103 16.06 -5.65 19.57
N GLU A 104 17.16 -5.35 18.91
CA GLU A 104 17.98 -4.14 19.09
C GLU A 104 18.15 -3.36 17.77
N ASN A 105 18.52 -4.08 16.72
CA ASN A 105 18.75 -3.56 15.39
C ASN A 105 17.64 -3.99 14.43
N PHE A 106 17.56 -3.29 13.32
CA PHE A 106 16.67 -3.64 12.22
C PHE A 106 17.41 -3.50 10.88
N LEU A 107 16.95 -4.23 9.87
CA LEU A 107 17.40 -4.15 8.49
C LEU A 107 16.18 -4.06 7.59
N ILE A 108 16.13 -3.03 6.76
CA ILE A 108 15.15 -2.85 5.68
C ILE A 108 15.85 -3.21 4.37
N PRO A 109 15.51 -4.30 3.69
CA PRO A 109 16.11 -4.67 2.41
C PRO A 109 15.83 -3.68 1.29
N GLY A 110 14.68 -3.01 1.35
CA GLY A 110 14.31 -1.96 0.41
C GLY A 110 12.92 -1.42 0.66
N ILE A 111 12.64 -0.24 0.13
CA ILE A 111 11.34 0.41 0.21
C ILE A 111 10.62 0.21 -1.12
N MET A 112 9.38 -0.26 -1.04
CA MET A 112 8.50 -0.51 -2.17
C MET A 112 7.45 0.58 -2.30
N GLU A 113 7.19 1.01 -3.53
CA GLU A 113 6.18 2.01 -3.87
C GLU A 113 5.06 1.36 -4.66
N GLN A 114 3.81 1.65 -4.33
CA GLN A 114 2.64 1.16 -5.06
C GLN A 114 2.23 2.15 -6.15
N VAL A 115 1.84 1.62 -7.30
CA VAL A 115 1.42 2.42 -8.46
C VAL A 115 -0.03 2.87 -8.34
N GLU A 116 -0.87 2.02 -7.74
CA GLU A 116 -2.27 2.32 -7.52
C GLU A 116 -2.44 3.38 -6.41
N ARG A 117 -3.61 4.00 -6.41
CA ARG A 117 -3.99 4.96 -5.36
C ARG A 117 -4.05 4.29 -3.99
N THR A 118 -3.91 5.07 -2.94
CA THR A 118 -4.19 4.65 -1.56
C THR A 118 -5.56 3.97 -1.44
N GLY A 119 -5.64 2.97 -0.56
CA GLY A 119 -6.87 2.21 -0.29
C GLY A 119 -7.11 1.02 -1.23
N VAL A 120 -6.19 0.70 -2.12
CA VAL A 120 -6.15 -0.59 -2.82
C VAL A 120 -5.29 -1.55 -2.01
N HIS A 121 -5.77 -2.78 -1.82
CA HIS A 121 -5.01 -3.79 -1.07
C HIS A 121 -3.63 -4.02 -1.68
N SER A 122 -2.57 -4.06 -0.87
CA SER A 122 -1.18 -4.17 -1.35
C SER A 122 -0.92 -5.41 -2.21
N GLY A 123 -1.66 -6.51 -1.98
CA GLY A 123 -1.64 -7.70 -2.83
C GLY A 123 -2.14 -7.46 -4.25
N ASP A 124 -3.07 -6.52 -4.44
CA ASP A 124 -3.70 -6.18 -5.72
C ASP A 124 -3.00 -5.04 -6.44
N SER A 125 -2.07 -4.37 -5.78
CA SER A 125 -1.33 -3.25 -6.33
C SER A 125 -0.07 -3.71 -7.07
N ILE A 126 0.25 -2.98 -8.15
CA ILE A 126 1.58 -3.05 -8.78
C ILE A 126 2.57 -2.39 -7.83
N CYS A 127 3.63 -3.12 -7.49
CA CYS A 127 4.63 -2.67 -6.53
C CYS A 127 5.99 -2.53 -7.20
N VAL A 128 6.66 -1.42 -7.00
CA VAL A 128 7.94 -1.08 -7.63
C VAL A 128 9.05 -0.99 -6.59
N TYR A 129 10.17 -1.61 -6.87
CA TYR A 129 11.40 -1.51 -6.10
C TYR A 129 12.59 -1.16 -7.03
N PRO A 130 13.49 -0.26 -6.61
CA PRO A 130 13.32 0.68 -5.51
C PRO A 130 12.21 1.69 -5.81
N ALA A 131 11.70 2.36 -4.77
CA ALA A 131 10.73 3.44 -4.93
C ALA A 131 11.24 4.51 -5.92
N GLN A 132 10.34 5.02 -6.78
CA GLN A 132 10.72 5.86 -7.92
C GLN A 132 10.46 7.35 -7.68
N HIS A 133 9.47 7.69 -6.85
CA HIS A 133 8.99 9.07 -6.70
C HIS A 133 9.18 9.63 -5.29
N LEU A 134 9.76 8.85 -4.37
CA LEU A 134 10.03 9.30 -3.01
C LEU A 134 11.26 10.21 -2.95
N THR A 135 11.15 11.26 -2.18
CA THR A 135 12.29 12.09 -1.79
C THR A 135 13.15 11.39 -0.74
N GLN A 136 14.41 11.83 -0.58
CA GLN A 136 15.30 11.26 0.44
C GLN A 136 14.76 11.50 1.86
N ASP A 137 14.15 12.65 2.13
CA ASP A 137 13.56 12.97 3.43
C ASP A 137 12.38 12.04 3.78
N GLU A 138 11.57 11.66 2.80
CA GLU A 138 10.48 10.69 2.97
C GLU A 138 11.02 9.28 3.23
N ILE A 139 12.06 8.88 2.50
CA ILE A 139 12.77 7.61 2.71
C ILE A 139 13.36 7.56 4.14
N ASP A 140 14.10 8.58 4.52
CA ASP A 140 14.74 8.66 5.85
C ASP A 140 13.69 8.65 6.97
N THR A 141 12.54 9.30 6.75
CA THR A 141 11.41 9.27 7.68
C THR A 141 10.83 7.86 7.85
N MET A 142 10.61 7.12 6.74
CA MET A 142 10.13 5.74 6.81
C MET A 142 11.12 4.82 7.53
N VAL A 143 12.40 4.99 7.27
CA VAL A 143 13.46 4.21 7.94
C VAL A 143 13.46 4.49 9.44
N ASP A 144 13.39 5.76 9.84
CA ASP A 144 13.33 6.15 11.25
C ASP A 144 12.06 5.62 11.94
N TYR A 145 10.89 5.77 11.32
CA TYR A 145 9.63 5.27 11.88
C TYR A 145 9.63 3.75 12.04
N THR A 146 10.10 3.02 11.01
CA THR A 146 10.25 1.56 11.09
C THR A 146 11.17 1.16 12.23
N GLY A 147 12.28 1.87 12.42
CA GLY A 147 13.21 1.62 13.51
C GLY A 147 12.64 1.90 14.91
N ARG A 148 11.77 2.92 15.03
CA ARG A 148 11.05 3.22 16.28
C ARG A 148 10.07 2.10 16.63
N PHE A 149 9.27 1.63 15.66
CA PHE A 149 8.36 0.50 15.83
C PHE A 149 9.09 -0.79 16.21
N ALA A 150 10.18 -1.10 15.50
CA ALA A 150 10.98 -2.29 15.79
C ALA A 150 11.46 -2.34 17.25
N ARG A 151 11.91 -1.19 17.77
CA ARG A 151 12.40 -1.08 19.16
C ARG A 151 11.26 -1.08 20.17
N GLU A 152 10.21 -0.26 19.95
CA GLU A 152 9.12 -0.09 20.92
C GLU A 152 8.28 -1.38 21.06
N LEU A 153 8.06 -2.08 19.96
CA LEU A 153 7.38 -3.38 19.94
C LEU A 153 8.28 -4.57 20.31
N HIS A 154 9.58 -4.32 20.56
CA HIS A 154 10.57 -5.38 20.81
C HIS A 154 10.52 -6.51 19.78
N VAL A 155 10.42 -6.12 18.49
CA VAL A 155 10.28 -7.12 17.42
C VAL A 155 11.54 -7.97 17.31
N THR A 156 11.35 -9.29 17.28
CA THR A 156 12.38 -10.26 16.89
C THR A 156 11.81 -11.09 15.74
N GLY A 157 12.45 -11.03 14.57
CA GLY A 157 11.94 -11.61 13.34
C GLY A 157 11.49 -10.54 12.34
N LEU A 158 10.30 -10.67 11.77
CA LEU A 158 9.80 -9.80 10.70
C LEU A 158 8.77 -8.79 11.20
N VAL A 159 8.81 -7.61 10.63
CA VAL A 159 7.77 -6.59 10.75
C VAL A 159 7.52 -5.95 9.39
N ASN A 160 6.26 -5.77 9.07
CA ASN A 160 5.79 -5.06 7.90
C ASN A 160 5.15 -3.74 8.33
N VAL A 161 5.47 -2.65 7.64
CA VAL A 161 4.88 -1.33 7.89
C VAL A 161 4.37 -0.77 6.57
N GLN A 162 3.12 -0.35 6.54
CA GLN A 162 2.51 0.32 5.42
C GLN A 162 2.40 1.82 5.68
N TYR A 163 2.82 2.60 4.70
CA TYR A 163 2.85 4.05 4.74
C TYR A 163 2.03 4.67 3.62
N ALA A 164 1.51 5.87 3.86
CA ALA A 164 1.00 6.75 2.81
C ALA A 164 1.80 8.05 2.81
N VAL A 165 2.29 8.45 1.65
CA VAL A 165 2.97 9.73 1.45
C VAL A 165 2.03 10.71 0.77
N SER A 166 1.76 11.81 1.42
CA SER A 166 0.89 12.86 0.90
C SER A 166 1.43 14.24 1.24
N HIS A 167 1.60 15.09 0.22
CA HIS A 167 2.10 16.47 0.38
C HIS A 167 3.42 16.57 1.18
N GLY A 168 4.36 15.65 0.92
CA GLY A 168 5.66 15.61 1.60
C GLY A 168 5.61 15.11 3.04
N ARG A 169 4.50 14.54 3.49
CA ARG A 169 4.35 13.95 4.82
C ARG A 169 4.15 12.45 4.73
N VAL A 170 4.82 11.73 5.61
CA VAL A 170 4.69 10.28 5.76
C VAL A 170 3.69 9.98 6.87
N TYR A 171 2.67 9.21 6.55
CA TYR A 171 1.67 8.70 7.49
C TYR A 171 1.79 7.19 7.59
N VAL A 172 1.59 6.66 8.79
CA VAL A 172 1.50 5.20 8.99
C VAL A 172 0.07 4.76 8.78
N ILE A 173 -0.13 3.76 7.94
CA ILE A 173 -1.43 3.10 7.72
C ILE A 173 -1.60 1.99 8.73
N GLU A 174 -0.62 1.06 8.78
CA GLU A 174 -0.63 -0.08 9.70
C GLU A 174 0.78 -0.63 9.95
N VAL A 175 0.92 -1.32 11.07
CA VAL A 175 2.13 -2.06 11.44
C VAL A 175 1.74 -3.51 11.72
N ASN A 176 2.40 -4.42 11.04
CA ASN A 176 2.16 -5.86 11.15
C ASN A 176 3.43 -6.56 11.66
N PRO A 177 3.54 -6.90 12.98
CA PRO A 177 4.71 -7.62 13.52
C PRO A 177 4.67 -9.12 13.12
N ARG A 178 4.71 -9.38 11.84
CA ARG A 178 4.65 -10.69 11.19
C ARG A 178 5.23 -10.59 9.77
N SER A 179 5.40 -11.74 9.12
CA SER A 179 5.71 -11.79 7.69
C SER A 179 4.58 -11.21 6.84
N SER A 180 4.94 -10.51 5.78
CA SER A 180 4.04 -10.01 4.74
C SER A 180 4.08 -10.88 3.49
N ARG A 181 3.20 -10.60 2.54
CA ARG A 181 3.19 -11.25 1.22
C ARG A 181 4.32 -10.74 0.31
N THR A 182 4.84 -9.57 0.57
CA THR A 182 5.93 -8.96 -0.19
C THR A 182 7.31 -9.48 0.20
N VAL A 183 7.47 -10.17 1.32
CA VAL A 183 8.74 -10.76 1.78
C VAL A 183 9.40 -11.65 0.71
N PRO A 184 8.73 -12.59 0.03
CA PRO A 184 9.35 -13.37 -1.03
C PRO A 184 9.84 -12.52 -2.21
N TYR A 185 9.07 -11.48 -2.57
CA TYR A 185 9.42 -10.54 -3.62
C TYR A 185 10.66 -9.74 -3.26
N ILE A 186 10.64 -9.03 -2.11
CA ILE A 186 11.74 -8.15 -1.72
C ILE A 186 13.01 -8.96 -1.40
N SER A 187 12.91 -10.14 -0.81
CA SER A 187 14.05 -11.05 -0.63
C SER A 187 14.72 -11.40 -1.95
N LYS A 188 13.91 -11.73 -2.96
CA LYS A 188 14.42 -12.15 -4.27
C LYS A 188 15.10 -11.00 -5.01
N VAL A 189 14.52 -9.80 -4.97
CA VAL A 189 15.03 -8.66 -5.74
C VAL A 189 16.20 -7.96 -5.05
N THR A 190 16.36 -8.07 -3.76
CA THR A 190 17.50 -7.49 -3.02
C THR A 190 18.63 -8.48 -2.77
N GLY A 191 18.34 -9.76 -2.86
CA GLY A 191 19.28 -10.83 -2.49
C GLY A 191 19.45 -10.99 -0.97
N VAL A 192 18.64 -10.30 -0.15
CA VAL A 192 18.64 -10.45 1.31
C VAL A 192 17.72 -11.61 1.70
N PRO A 193 18.24 -12.69 2.30
CA PRO A 193 17.44 -13.87 2.63
C PRO A 193 16.62 -13.64 3.91
N MET A 194 15.56 -12.83 3.81
CA MET A 194 14.81 -12.30 4.94
C MET A 194 14.28 -13.36 5.89
N VAL A 195 13.73 -14.46 5.36
CA VAL A 195 13.14 -15.52 6.19
C VAL A 195 14.23 -16.26 6.98
N ASP A 196 15.36 -16.59 6.33
CA ASP A 196 16.50 -17.21 7.01
C ASP A 196 17.03 -16.30 8.11
N MET A 197 17.27 -15.03 7.81
CA MET A 197 17.76 -14.06 8.79
C MET A 197 16.78 -13.88 9.95
N ALA A 198 15.49 -13.79 9.67
CA ALA A 198 14.47 -13.66 10.70
C ALA A 198 14.43 -14.86 11.65
N VAL A 199 14.55 -16.07 11.11
CA VAL A 199 14.64 -17.29 11.93
C VAL A 199 15.89 -17.26 12.80
N ARG A 200 17.04 -16.88 12.26
CA ARG A 200 18.29 -16.73 13.01
C ARG A 200 18.18 -15.68 14.11
N CYS A 201 17.53 -14.54 13.84
CA CYS A 201 17.24 -13.53 14.88
C CYS A 201 16.37 -14.13 16.00
N CYS A 202 15.32 -14.88 15.66
CA CYS A 202 14.49 -15.59 16.67
C CYS A 202 15.28 -16.61 17.50
N LEU A 203 16.36 -17.15 16.95
CA LEU A 203 17.28 -18.06 17.66
C LEU A 203 18.38 -17.31 18.44
N GLY A 204 18.38 -15.97 18.44
CA GLY A 204 19.27 -15.13 19.22
C GLY A 204 20.50 -14.61 18.50
N GLU A 205 20.65 -14.87 17.19
CA GLU A 205 21.72 -14.28 16.40
C GLU A 205 21.46 -12.79 16.14
N LYS A 206 22.52 -12.00 16.01
CA LYS A 206 22.43 -10.56 15.77
C LYS A 206 22.62 -10.23 14.30
N LEU A 207 21.86 -9.22 13.81
CA LEU A 207 21.95 -8.75 12.42
C LEU A 207 23.35 -8.29 12.04
N THR A 208 24.08 -7.68 12.99
CA THR A 208 25.48 -7.25 12.82
C THR A 208 26.42 -8.37 12.39
N ASP A 209 26.12 -9.61 12.75
CA ASP A 209 26.95 -10.77 12.51
C ASP A 209 26.59 -11.50 11.19
N MET A 210 25.51 -11.07 10.51
CA MET A 210 24.99 -11.74 9.32
C MET A 210 25.54 -11.18 7.99
N GLY A 211 26.27 -10.04 8.03
CA GLY A 211 26.96 -9.50 6.86
C GLY A 211 26.10 -8.66 5.91
N TYR A 212 24.84 -8.38 6.23
CA TYR A 212 23.94 -7.55 5.42
C TYR A 212 23.81 -6.12 5.94
N GLY A 213 24.42 -5.78 7.08
CA GLY A 213 24.33 -4.48 7.73
C GLY A 213 23.04 -4.29 8.54
N THR A 214 22.77 -3.04 8.91
CA THR A 214 21.58 -2.60 9.65
C THR A 214 21.04 -1.32 9.01
N GLY A 215 19.79 -0.95 9.30
CA GLY A 215 19.14 0.18 8.68
C GLY A 215 18.65 -0.12 7.26
N LEU A 216 18.74 0.84 6.35
CA LEU A 216 18.34 0.64 4.96
C LEU A 216 19.49 0.01 4.16
N HIS A 217 19.22 -1.14 3.52
CA HIS A 217 20.15 -1.80 2.62
C HIS A 217 20.31 -1.01 1.31
N PRO A 218 21.51 -0.98 0.69
CA PRO A 218 21.69 -0.34 -0.60
C PRO A 218 20.77 -0.89 -1.69
N ASN A 219 20.24 0.00 -2.53
CA ASN A 219 19.37 -0.40 -3.63
C ASN A 219 20.10 -1.27 -4.66
N ALA A 220 19.37 -2.22 -5.24
CA ALA A 220 19.86 -2.98 -6.39
C ALA A 220 20.05 -2.06 -7.63
N PRO A 221 20.98 -2.41 -8.56
CA PRO A 221 21.25 -1.59 -9.74
C PRO A 221 20.23 -1.79 -10.87
N TYR A 222 19.02 -2.17 -10.54
CA TYR A 222 17.92 -2.42 -11.46
C TYR A 222 16.60 -2.09 -10.80
N VAL A 223 15.54 -2.00 -11.61
CA VAL A 223 14.18 -1.85 -11.15
C VAL A 223 13.46 -3.19 -11.24
N ALA A 224 12.72 -3.52 -10.20
CA ALA A 224 11.86 -4.68 -10.14
C ALA A 224 10.41 -4.24 -9.91
N VAL A 225 9.48 -4.86 -10.64
CA VAL A 225 8.05 -4.58 -10.57
C VAL A 225 7.30 -5.87 -10.30
N LYS A 226 6.55 -5.89 -9.20
CA LYS A 226 5.57 -6.92 -8.91
C LYS A 226 4.25 -6.54 -9.58
N VAL A 227 3.70 -7.43 -10.39
CA VAL A 227 2.39 -7.27 -11.04
C VAL A 227 1.44 -8.35 -10.52
N PRO A 228 0.29 -7.99 -9.95
CA PRO A 228 -0.69 -8.96 -9.47
C PRO A 228 -1.33 -9.71 -10.64
N VAL A 229 -1.75 -10.95 -10.37
CA VAL A 229 -2.49 -11.78 -11.32
C VAL A 229 -3.89 -12.04 -10.77
N PHE A 230 -4.91 -11.85 -11.60
CA PHE A 230 -6.31 -12.03 -11.25
C PHE A 230 -6.92 -13.19 -12.03
N SER A 231 -7.86 -13.88 -11.41
CA SER A 231 -8.60 -15.00 -12.02
C SER A 231 -10.06 -14.64 -12.31
N PHE A 232 -10.35 -13.37 -12.61
CA PHE A 232 -11.72 -12.88 -12.86
C PHE A 232 -12.43 -13.64 -13.99
N GLU A 233 -11.70 -14.09 -15.01
CA GLU A 233 -12.25 -14.89 -16.09
C GLU A 233 -12.85 -16.24 -15.63
N LYS A 234 -12.39 -16.74 -14.47
CA LYS A 234 -12.85 -18.01 -13.89
C LYS A 234 -13.96 -17.82 -12.85
N LEU A 235 -14.16 -16.60 -12.38
CA LEU A 235 -15.08 -16.26 -11.31
C LEU A 235 -16.23 -15.43 -11.88
N HIS A 236 -17.44 -16.03 -11.95
CA HIS A 236 -18.63 -15.33 -12.39
C HIS A 236 -19.21 -14.47 -11.26
N ALA A 237 -19.68 -13.28 -11.61
CA ALA A 237 -20.35 -12.33 -10.69
C ALA A 237 -19.45 -11.75 -9.57
N VAL A 238 -18.15 -11.59 -9.82
CA VAL A 238 -17.23 -10.90 -8.90
C VAL A 238 -17.10 -9.44 -9.31
N ASP A 239 -17.17 -8.54 -8.32
CA ASP A 239 -16.78 -7.15 -8.51
C ASP A 239 -15.29 -7.05 -8.83
N THR A 240 -14.96 -6.45 -9.97
CA THR A 240 -13.59 -6.28 -10.46
C THR A 240 -12.95 -4.96 -10.05
N GLN A 241 -13.65 -4.11 -9.30
CA GLN A 241 -13.10 -2.84 -8.81
C GLN A 241 -12.09 -3.10 -7.70
N PHE A 242 -10.95 -2.43 -7.79
CA PHE A 242 -9.92 -2.49 -6.75
C PHE A 242 -10.33 -1.66 -5.52
N GLY A 243 -10.10 -2.25 -4.36
CA GLY A 243 -10.42 -1.67 -3.07
C GLY A 243 -9.58 -2.31 -1.95
N PRO A 244 -9.99 -2.12 -0.70
CA PRO A 244 -9.26 -2.65 0.45
C PRO A 244 -9.23 -4.19 0.53
N GLU A 245 -10.23 -4.86 -0.07
CA GLU A 245 -10.30 -6.32 -0.10
C GLU A 245 -9.43 -6.91 -1.20
N MET A 246 -8.60 -7.90 -0.85
CA MET A 246 -7.71 -8.57 -1.80
C MET A 246 -8.46 -9.50 -2.76
N LYS A 247 -8.19 -9.33 -4.06
CA LYS A 247 -8.81 -10.10 -5.16
C LYS A 247 -7.81 -10.86 -6.03
N SER A 248 -6.51 -10.55 -5.92
CA SER A 248 -5.46 -11.22 -6.68
C SER A 248 -5.25 -12.67 -6.23
N THR A 249 -4.89 -13.53 -7.18
CA THR A 249 -4.66 -14.96 -6.98
C THR A 249 -3.20 -15.38 -7.17
N GLY A 250 -2.36 -14.46 -7.59
CA GLY A 250 -0.93 -14.66 -7.80
C GLY A 250 -0.22 -13.37 -8.13
N GLU A 251 1.07 -13.46 -8.38
CA GLU A 251 1.91 -12.33 -8.72
C GLU A 251 3.03 -12.72 -9.68
N VAL A 252 3.50 -11.77 -10.47
CA VAL A 252 4.60 -11.91 -11.42
C VAL A 252 5.63 -10.82 -11.17
N LEU A 253 6.89 -11.17 -11.40
CA LEU A 253 8.02 -10.28 -11.25
C LEU A 253 8.60 -9.89 -12.61
N GLY A 254 8.65 -8.59 -12.91
CA GLY A 254 9.42 -8.00 -14.00
C GLY A 254 10.69 -7.33 -13.48
N ILE A 255 11.84 -7.59 -14.09
CA ILE A 255 13.13 -6.97 -13.76
C ILE A 255 13.77 -6.38 -15.02
N ALA A 256 14.22 -5.12 -14.92
CA ALA A 256 14.91 -4.43 -16.01
C ALA A 256 15.79 -3.29 -15.46
N PRO A 257 16.67 -2.69 -16.28
CA PRO A 257 17.46 -1.53 -15.87
C PRO A 257 16.63 -0.28 -15.56
N ASN A 258 15.40 -0.19 -16.08
CA ASN A 258 14.50 0.94 -15.87
C ASN A 258 13.06 0.48 -15.57
N TYR A 259 12.24 1.39 -15.05
CA TYR A 259 10.88 1.15 -14.63
C TYR A 259 9.97 0.67 -15.77
N HIS A 260 10.01 1.33 -16.93
CA HIS A 260 9.10 1.03 -18.04
C HIS A 260 9.30 -0.38 -18.58
N ASP A 261 10.52 -0.81 -18.76
CA ASP A 261 10.85 -2.17 -19.22
C ASP A 261 10.51 -3.22 -18.15
N ALA A 262 10.75 -2.92 -16.87
CA ALA A 262 10.37 -3.80 -15.78
C ALA A 262 8.85 -3.99 -15.69
N LEU A 263 8.10 -2.89 -15.78
CA LEU A 263 6.64 -2.91 -15.78
C LEU A 263 6.11 -3.70 -16.99
N LEU A 264 6.61 -3.44 -18.20
CA LEU A 264 6.21 -4.16 -19.40
C LEU A 264 6.45 -5.67 -19.27
N LYS A 265 7.60 -6.09 -18.76
CA LYS A 265 7.90 -7.50 -18.51
C LYS A 265 6.95 -8.12 -17.49
N GLY A 266 6.65 -7.39 -16.41
CA GLY A 266 5.70 -7.83 -15.39
C GLY A 266 4.29 -8.00 -15.97
N LEU A 267 3.81 -7.04 -16.75
CA LEU A 267 2.50 -7.10 -17.41
C LEU A 267 2.41 -8.28 -18.39
N ILE A 268 3.42 -8.46 -19.25
CA ILE A 268 3.47 -9.61 -20.17
C ILE A 268 3.45 -10.93 -19.38
N GLY A 269 4.25 -11.02 -18.32
CA GLY A 269 4.28 -12.20 -17.45
C GLY A 269 2.95 -12.47 -16.74
N ALA A 270 2.19 -11.43 -16.41
CA ALA A 270 0.85 -11.53 -15.84
C ALA A 270 -0.25 -11.88 -16.87
N GLY A 271 0.12 -12.07 -18.14
CA GLY A 271 -0.80 -12.49 -19.19
C GLY A 271 -1.37 -11.34 -20.04
N TYR A 272 -0.96 -10.09 -19.80
CA TYR A 272 -1.36 -8.99 -20.67
C TYR A 272 -0.72 -9.12 -22.05
N THR A 273 -1.54 -9.00 -23.09
CA THR A 273 -1.08 -9.08 -24.48
C THR A 273 -1.10 -7.70 -25.13
N PHE A 274 0.03 -7.28 -25.65
CA PHE A 274 0.17 -6.01 -26.36
C PHE A 274 0.26 -6.31 -27.87
N LYS A 275 -0.72 -5.83 -28.64
CA LYS A 275 -0.68 -5.94 -30.09
C LYS A 275 0.19 -4.83 -30.68
N THR A 276 1.10 -5.18 -31.58
CA THR A 276 1.83 -4.17 -32.35
C THR A 276 0.84 -3.41 -33.24
N PRO A 277 0.80 -2.07 -33.19
CA PRO A 277 -0.08 -1.29 -34.05
C PRO A 277 0.25 -1.56 -35.53
N GLY A 278 -0.77 -1.87 -36.32
CA GLY A 278 -0.65 -2.00 -37.77
C GLY A 278 -1.36 -0.81 -38.48
N PRO A 279 -1.27 -0.73 -39.81
CA PRO A 279 -2.00 0.26 -40.58
C PRO A 279 -3.51 0.23 -40.26
N GLY A 280 -4.08 1.35 -39.81
CA GLY A 280 -5.49 1.44 -39.42
C GLY A 280 -5.81 1.01 -37.98
N SER A 281 -4.81 0.68 -37.17
CA SER A 281 -5.00 0.48 -35.72
C SER A 281 -5.28 1.80 -35.02
N CYS A 282 -6.16 1.76 -34.01
CA CYS A 282 -6.47 2.89 -33.15
C CYS A 282 -6.14 2.53 -31.70
N CYS A 283 -5.61 3.50 -30.94
CA CYS A 283 -5.52 3.44 -29.50
C CYS A 283 -6.50 4.44 -28.89
N ILE A 284 -7.21 3.99 -27.84
CA ILE A 284 -8.02 4.86 -27.00
C ILE A 284 -7.29 5.02 -25.68
N PHE A 285 -7.02 6.27 -25.28
CA PHE A 285 -6.42 6.61 -24.00
C PHE A 285 -7.47 7.28 -23.12
N THR A 286 -7.66 6.75 -21.92
CA THR A 286 -8.46 7.41 -20.89
C THR A 286 -7.54 7.71 -19.70
N VAL A 287 -7.25 8.97 -19.49
CA VAL A 287 -6.36 9.46 -18.43
C VAL A 287 -6.98 10.68 -17.77
N LYS A 288 -6.52 11.00 -16.57
CA LYS A 288 -6.92 12.25 -15.91
C LYS A 288 -6.47 13.48 -16.72
N ASP A 289 -7.16 14.60 -16.55
CA ASP A 289 -6.93 15.81 -17.35
C ASP A 289 -5.51 16.34 -17.23
N SER A 290 -4.88 16.20 -16.07
CA SER A 290 -3.48 16.61 -15.87
C SER A 290 -2.47 15.85 -16.74
N ASP A 291 -2.80 14.63 -17.17
CA ASP A 291 -1.89 13.77 -17.93
C ASP A 291 -2.13 13.84 -19.45
N LYS A 292 -3.25 14.42 -19.87
CA LYS A 292 -3.58 14.62 -21.31
C LYS A 292 -2.48 15.34 -22.10
N PRO A 293 -1.88 16.44 -21.60
CA PRO A 293 -0.79 17.11 -22.31
C PRO A 293 0.41 16.20 -22.57
N CYS A 294 0.74 15.31 -21.64
CA CYS A 294 1.84 14.35 -21.81
C CYS A 294 1.55 13.38 -22.96
N LEU A 295 0.33 12.85 -23.06
CA LEU A 295 -0.07 11.96 -24.16
C LEU A 295 -0.04 12.65 -25.51
N LEU A 296 -0.52 13.87 -25.61
CA LEU A 296 -0.48 14.66 -26.85
C LEU A 296 0.95 14.93 -27.32
N TYR A 297 1.87 15.13 -26.40
CA TYR A 297 3.28 15.33 -26.71
C TYR A 297 4.00 14.04 -27.12
N THR A 298 3.69 12.92 -26.47
CA THR A 298 4.39 11.63 -26.69
C THR A 298 3.82 10.82 -27.84
N SER A 299 2.56 11.03 -28.20
CA SER A 299 1.86 10.30 -29.26
C SER A 299 1.04 11.23 -30.14
N PRO A 300 1.64 12.30 -30.72
CA PRO A 300 0.89 13.27 -31.52
C PRO A 300 0.30 12.63 -32.77
N SER A 301 -1.00 12.73 -32.94
CA SER A 301 -1.67 12.38 -34.19
C SER A 301 -2.48 13.56 -34.70
N PRO A 302 -2.68 13.71 -36.02
CA PRO A 302 -3.50 14.79 -36.58
C PRO A 302 -4.97 14.77 -36.11
N ARG A 303 -5.45 13.62 -35.59
CA ARG A 303 -6.82 13.46 -35.07
C ARG A 303 -6.96 13.94 -33.62
N ASP A 304 -5.89 13.88 -32.85
CA ASP A 304 -5.90 14.30 -31.45
C ASP A 304 -6.05 15.83 -31.28
N VAL A 305 -5.70 16.58 -32.32
CA VAL A 305 -5.77 18.05 -32.32
C VAL A 305 -7.21 18.54 -32.52
N ASP A 306 -8.05 17.79 -33.23
CA ASP A 306 -9.43 18.23 -33.56
C ASP A 306 -10.43 17.85 -32.44
N GLU A 307 -10.24 16.76 -31.72
CA GLU A 307 -11.12 16.34 -30.62
C GLU A 307 -10.89 17.08 -29.30
N SER A 308 -9.71 17.66 -29.11
CA SER A 308 -9.43 18.50 -27.92
C SER A 308 -10.10 19.88 -27.96
N ARG A 309 -10.85 20.23 -29.04
CA ARG A 309 -11.58 21.48 -29.20
C ARG A 309 -13.09 21.36 -29.03
N MET A 310 -13.62 20.19 -28.75
CA MET A 310 -14.98 19.93 -28.31
C MET A 310 -14.99 19.60 -26.81
#